data_7a4637d4eccd3ad8061563bc67d4bbf7
#
_entry.id   7a4637d4eccd3ad8061563bc67d4bbf7
#
_cell.length_a   1.000
_cell.length_b   1.000
_cell.length_c   1.000
_cell.angle_alpha   90.00
_cell.angle_beta   90.00
_cell.angle_gamma   90.00
#
_symmetry.space_group_name_H-M   'P 1'
#
loop_
_entity.id
_entity.type
_entity.pdbx_description
1 polymer ?
#
loop_
_entity_poly.entity_id
_entity_poly.type
_entity_poly.pdbx_seq_one_letter_code
_entity_poly.pdbx_strand_id
1 'polypeptide(L)'
;MSTIRVILPAHLRTLARIDGEVNLEMEGPVTPHAILNALESRYPMLRGTIRDQATQQRRPFIRFFACGQDLSHEPPDAPLPDAITTGEEPFLIVGAMAGG
;
A
#
# COMPACT_ATOMS: atom_id res chain seq x y z
N MET A 1 -4.49 -16.36 8.28
CA MET A 1 -5.09 -15.20 7.60
C MET A 1 -4.84 -13.93 8.39
N SER A 2 -4.41 -12.88 7.70
CA SER A 2 -4.09 -11.62 8.34
C SER A 2 -4.99 -10.51 7.82
N THR A 3 -5.36 -9.58 8.70
CA THR A 3 -6.08 -8.37 8.30
C THR A 3 -5.10 -7.22 8.33
N ILE A 4 -4.80 -6.69 7.15
CA ILE A 4 -3.82 -5.63 6.97
C ILE A 4 -4.54 -4.30 6.84
N ARG A 5 -4.11 -3.31 7.62
CA ARG A 5 -4.66 -1.96 7.55
C ARG A 5 -3.82 -1.15 6.56
N VAL A 6 -4.47 -0.54 5.58
CA VAL A 6 -3.78 0.26 4.56
C VAL A 6 -4.37 1.66 4.56
N ILE A 7 -3.53 2.67 4.64
CA ILE A 7 -3.97 4.06 4.57
C ILE A 7 -3.43 4.65 3.26
N LEU A 8 -4.35 5.14 2.44
CA LEU A 8 -4.05 5.72 1.14
C LEU A 8 -3.96 7.25 1.22
N PRO A 9 -3.21 7.88 0.31
CA PRO A 9 -3.26 9.35 0.23
C PRO A 9 -4.63 9.82 -0.24
N ALA A 10 -4.97 11.06 0.10
CA ALA A 10 -6.31 11.60 -0.09
C ALA A 10 -6.80 11.47 -1.54
N HIS A 11 -5.93 11.78 -2.52
CA HIS A 11 -6.35 11.74 -3.92
C HIS A 11 -6.70 10.32 -4.40
N LEU A 12 -6.05 9.31 -3.83
CA LEU A 12 -6.36 7.92 -4.17
C LEU A 12 -7.61 7.43 -3.43
N ARG A 13 -7.84 7.92 -2.20
CA ARG A 13 -9.10 7.62 -1.51
C ARG A 13 -10.28 8.16 -2.30
N THR A 14 -10.15 9.38 -2.82
CA THR A 14 -11.19 9.98 -3.63
C THR A 14 -11.43 9.17 -4.91
N LEU A 15 -10.35 8.77 -5.58
CA LEU A 15 -10.46 7.99 -6.81
C LEU A 15 -11.18 6.67 -6.59
N ALA A 16 -10.86 5.98 -5.51
CA ALA A 16 -11.41 4.65 -5.21
C ALA A 16 -12.70 4.74 -4.37
N ARG A 17 -13.12 5.95 -4.00
CA ARG A 17 -14.30 6.18 -3.17
C ARG A 17 -14.21 5.47 -1.83
N ILE A 18 -13.03 5.56 -1.22
CA ILE A 18 -12.76 4.97 0.08
C ILE A 18 -12.87 6.04 1.15
N ASP A 19 -13.60 5.73 2.22
CA ASP A 19 -13.73 6.60 3.37
C ASP A 19 -12.95 5.97 4.52
N GLY A 20 -11.79 6.55 4.85
CA GLY A 20 -10.94 6.03 5.90
C GLY A 20 -9.90 5.04 5.39
N GLU A 21 -9.54 4.08 6.24
CA GLU A 21 -8.53 3.10 5.87
C GLU A 21 -9.16 1.88 5.21
N VAL A 22 -8.34 1.14 4.46
CA VAL A 22 -8.75 -0.11 3.83
C VAL A 22 -8.26 -1.27 4.69
N ASN A 23 -9.13 -2.25 4.93
CA ASN A 23 -8.76 -3.48 5.62
C ASN A 23 -8.74 -4.61 4.61
N LEU A 24 -7.54 -5.18 4.41
CA LEU A 24 -7.34 -6.27 3.45
C LEU A 24 -7.12 -7.56 4.19
N GLU A 25 -7.91 -8.57 3.88
CA GLU A 25 -7.69 -9.90 4.41
C GLU A 25 -6.79 -10.67 3.45
N MET A 26 -5.65 -11.13 3.97
CA MET A 26 -4.62 -11.75 3.15
C MET A 26 -4.14 -13.04 3.76
N GLU A 27 -3.77 -13.97 2.91
CA GLU A 27 -3.14 -15.23 3.31
C GLU A 27 -1.71 -15.22 2.81
N GLY A 28 -0.86 -16.00 3.49
CA GLY A 28 0.54 -16.13 3.12
C GLY A 28 1.39 -14.95 3.59
N PRO A 29 2.59 -14.84 3.05
CA PRO A 29 3.52 -13.79 3.47
C PRO A 29 2.99 -12.40 3.16
N VAL A 30 3.16 -11.48 4.12
CA VAL A 30 2.73 -10.10 3.95
C VAL A 30 3.93 -9.27 3.49
N THR A 31 3.89 -8.86 2.24
CA THR A 31 4.93 -8.04 1.61
C THR A 31 4.27 -6.84 0.95
N PRO A 32 5.02 -5.77 0.64
CA PRO A 32 4.44 -4.67 -0.12
C PRO A 32 3.80 -5.11 -1.43
N HIS A 33 4.46 -6.03 -2.14
CA HIS A 33 3.95 -6.57 -3.40
C HIS A 33 2.59 -7.26 -3.19
N ALA A 34 2.49 -8.10 -2.15
CA ALA A 34 1.25 -8.82 -1.86
C ALA A 34 0.13 -7.85 -1.47
N ILE A 35 0.46 -6.83 -0.69
CA ILE A 35 -0.53 -5.81 -0.30
C ILE A 35 -1.06 -5.08 -1.54
N LEU A 36 -0.16 -4.67 -2.43
CA LEU A 36 -0.58 -3.94 -3.63
C LEU A 36 -1.38 -4.82 -4.58
N ASN A 37 -1.03 -6.10 -4.70
CA ASN A 37 -1.81 -7.04 -5.50
C ASN A 37 -3.25 -7.14 -4.96
N ALA A 38 -3.39 -7.29 -3.65
CA ALA A 38 -4.70 -7.41 -3.02
C ALA A 38 -5.50 -6.10 -3.18
N LEU A 39 -4.82 -4.98 -2.98
CA LEU A 39 -5.45 -3.67 -3.09
C LEU A 39 -5.95 -3.41 -4.51
N GLU A 40 -5.14 -3.69 -5.52
CA GLU A 40 -5.50 -3.46 -6.91
C GLU A 40 -6.56 -4.44 -7.40
N SER A 41 -6.60 -5.63 -6.82
CA SER A 41 -7.64 -6.59 -7.12
C SER A 41 -9.00 -6.12 -6.61
N ARG A 42 -9.00 -5.54 -5.41
CA ARG A 42 -10.24 -5.04 -4.80
C ARG A 42 -10.66 -3.69 -5.39
N TYR A 43 -9.67 -2.86 -5.76
CA TYR A 43 -9.92 -1.53 -6.32
C TYR A 43 -9.18 -1.38 -7.64
N PRO A 44 -9.72 -1.94 -8.74
CA PRO A 44 -9.03 -1.94 -10.04
C PRO A 44 -8.68 -0.54 -10.56
N MET A 45 -9.41 0.51 -10.13
CA MET A 45 -9.11 1.87 -10.55
C MET A 45 -7.78 2.38 -9.99
N LEU A 46 -7.20 1.68 -9.01
CA LEU A 46 -5.90 2.07 -8.46
C LEU A 46 -4.72 1.51 -9.26
N ARG A 47 -4.97 0.65 -10.24
CA ARG A 47 -3.89 0.11 -11.06
C ARG A 47 -3.19 1.24 -11.81
N GLY A 48 -1.85 1.23 -11.74
CA GLY A 48 -1.04 2.25 -12.38
C GLY A 48 -0.89 3.54 -11.60
N THR A 49 -1.58 3.70 -10.47
CA THR A 49 -1.50 4.93 -9.67
C THR A 49 -0.42 4.87 -8.59
N ILE A 50 -0.18 3.69 -8.04
CA ILE A 50 0.78 3.49 -6.96
C ILE A 50 2.09 2.95 -7.52
N ARG A 51 1.97 1.99 -8.42
CA ARG A 51 3.12 1.40 -9.11
C ARG A 51 2.80 1.31 -10.59
N ASP A 52 3.85 1.28 -11.41
CA ASP A 52 3.69 1.17 -12.85
C ASP A 52 3.03 -0.17 -13.18
N GLN A 53 2.03 -0.13 -14.05
CA GLN A 53 1.24 -1.31 -14.36
C GLN A 53 2.04 -2.38 -15.12
N ALA A 54 2.97 -1.95 -15.97
CA ALA A 54 3.77 -2.87 -16.75
C ALA A 54 4.98 -3.41 -15.99
N THR A 55 5.70 -2.54 -15.28
CA THR A 55 6.93 -2.92 -14.60
C THR A 55 6.74 -3.30 -13.14
N GLN A 56 5.61 -2.94 -12.55
CA GLN A 56 5.30 -3.15 -11.13
C GLN A 56 6.22 -2.35 -10.21
N GLN A 57 6.94 -1.38 -10.72
CA GLN A 57 7.81 -0.54 -9.93
C GLN A 57 7.03 0.61 -9.31
N ARG A 58 7.37 0.95 -8.07
CA ARG A 58 6.75 2.07 -7.36
C ARG A 58 6.92 3.35 -8.16
N ARG A 59 5.87 4.14 -8.24
CA ARG A 59 5.94 5.43 -8.95
C ARG A 59 6.77 6.42 -8.14
N PRO A 60 7.47 7.36 -8.82
CA PRO A 60 8.45 8.25 -8.15
C PRO A 60 7.89 9.09 -7.00
N PHE A 61 6.62 9.47 -7.07
CA PHE A 61 6.03 10.33 -6.04
C PHE A 61 5.24 9.57 -4.98
N ILE A 62 5.31 8.25 -5.01
CA ILE A 62 4.65 7.38 -4.03
C ILE A 62 5.71 6.85 -3.08
N ARG A 63 5.40 6.88 -1.78
CA ARG A 63 6.27 6.32 -0.76
C ARG A 63 5.50 5.38 0.14
N PHE A 64 6.20 4.37 0.63
CA PHE A 64 5.63 3.38 1.55
C PHE A 64 6.25 3.54 2.92
N PHE A 65 5.41 3.61 3.96
CA PHE A 65 5.86 3.71 5.34
C PHE A 65 5.21 2.61 6.18
N ALA A 66 5.98 2.09 7.13
CA ALA A 66 5.48 1.15 8.11
C ALA A 66 6.29 1.33 9.39
N CYS A 67 5.61 1.38 10.54
CA CYS A 67 6.25 1.50 11.84
C CYS A 67 7.22 2.70 11.91
N GLY A 68 6.84 3.81 11.26
CA GLY A 68 7.65 5.03 11.27
C GLY A 68 8.85 5.02 10.34
N GLN A 69 9.00 3.99 9.50
CA GLN A 69 10.13 3.86 8.58
C GLN A 69 9.69 3.94 7.13
N ASP A 70 10.49 4.63 6.32
CA ASP A 70 10.27 4.69 4.87
C ASP A 70 10.79 3.40 4.25
N LEU A 71 9.89 2.60 3.70
CA LEU A 71 10.23 1.31 3.09
C LEU A 71 10.20 1.37 1.56
N SER A 72 10.19 2.58 0.99
CA SER A 72 10.05 2.75 -0.46
C SER A 72 11.16 2.11 -1.27
N HIS A 73 12.35 1.99 -0.69
CA HIS A 73 13.52 1.42 -1.38
C HIS A 73 13.81 -0.02 -0.97
N GLU A 74 12.96 -0.61 -0.12
CA GLU A 74 13.11 -2.02 0.24
C GLU A 74 12.59 -2.89 -0.88
N PRO A 75 13.09 -4.13 -1.00
CA PRO A 75 12.57 -5.05 -2.01
C PRO A 75 11.06 -5.24 -1.84
N PRO A 76 10.28 -5.19 -2.92
CA PRO A 76 8.83 -5.30 -2.82
C PRO A 76 8.35 -6.68 -2.32
N ASP A 77 9.21 -7.68 -2.37
CA ASP A 77 8.89 -9.03 -1.86
C ASP A 77 9.48 -9.30 -0.49
N ALA A 78 10.07 -8.30 0.16
CA ALA A 78 10.59 -8.46 1.51
C ALA A 78 9.43 -8.50 2.53
N PRO A 79 9.51 -9.38 3.54
CA PRO A 79 8.47 -9.45 4.57
C PRO A 79 8.38 -8.16 5.35
N LEU A 80 7.15 -7.74 5.65
CA LEU A 80 6.91 -6.56 6.47
C LEU A 80 6.99 -6.90 7.95
N PRO A 81 7.19 -5.89 8.82
CA PRO A 81 7.21 -6.12 10.26
C PRO A 81 5.93 -6.78 10.76
N ASP A 82 6.05 -7.54 11.85
CA ASP A 82 4.92 -8.24 12.45
C ASP A 82 3.76 -7.29 12.83
N ALA A 83 4.08 -6.08 13.24
CA ALA A 83 3.04 -5.11 13.60
C ALA A 83 2.10 -4.79 12.44
N ILE A 84 2.59 -4.88 11.21
CA ILE A 84 1.74 -4.72 10.03
C ILE A 84 0.86 -5.96 9.85
N THR A 85 1.43 -7.13 10.00
CA THR A 85 0.73 -8.40 9.83
C THR A 85 -0.39 -8.57 10.85
N THR A 86 -0.19 -8.08 12.07
CA THR A 86 -1.20 -8.20 13.14
C THR A 86 -2.26 -7.11 13.06
N GLY A 87 -2.06 -6.09 12.22
CA GLY A 87 -2.97 -4.94 12.17
C GLY A 87 -2.72 -3.92 13.26
N GLU A 88 -1.69 -4.11 14.06
CA GLU A 88 -1.35 -3.17 15.13
C GLU A 88 -0.93 -1.82 14.55
N GLU A 89 -0.16 -1.86 13.44
CA GLU A 89 0.26 -0.68 12.73
C GLU A 89 -0.22 -0.74 11.28
N PRO A 90 -0.59 0.39 10.68
CA PRO A 90 -1.02 0.40 9.28
C PRO A 90 0.16 0.46 8.33
N PHE A 91 -0.06 -0.06 7.12
CA PHE A 91 0.83 0.17 6.00
C PHE A 91 0.39 1.47 5.33
N LEU A 92 1.28 2.44 5.28
CA LEU A 92 0.95 3.78 4.77
C LEU A 92 1.45 3.94 3.34
N ILE A 93 0.56 4.36 2.45
CA ILE A 93 0.91 4.75 1.11
C ILE A 93 0.76 6.26 1.06
N VAL A 94 1.87 6.96 0.83
CA VAL A 94 1.92 8.42 0.88
C VAL A 94 2.21 8.95 -0.50
N GLY A 95 1.42 9.93 -0.92
CA GLY A 95 1.65 10.60 -2.19
C GLY A 95 2.41 11.89 -1.94
N ALA A 96 3.67 11.95 -2.38
CA ALA A 96 4.47 13.17 -2.31
C ALA A 96 4.18 14.00 -3.54
N MET A 97 3.08 14.73 -3.52
CA MET A 97 2.70 15.55 -4.66
C MET A 97 3.25 16.95 -4.52
N ALA A 98 4.02 17.36 -5.53
CA ALA A 98 4.50 18.73 -5.58
C ALA A 98 3.30 19.67 -5.71
N GLY A 99 3.19 20.60 -4.80
CA GLY A 99 2.12 21.58 -4.84
C GLY A 99 0.76 21.08 -4.38
N GLY A 100 0.75 19.90 -3.81
CA GLY A 100 -0.56 19.43 -3.36
C GLY A 100 -0.46 18.32 -2.41
#